data_44ac2888baad074c802cef979742c76a
#
_entry.id   44ac2888baad074c802cef979742c76a
#
_cell.length_a   1.000
_cell.length_b   1.000
_cell.length_c   1.000
_cell.angle_alpha   90.00
_cell.angle_beta   90.00
_cell.angle_gamma   90.00
#
_symmetry.space_group_name_H-M   'P 1'
#
loop_
_entity.id
_entity.type
_entity.pdbx_description
1 polymer ?
#
loop_
_entity_poly.entity_id
_entity_poly.type
_entity_poly.pdbx_seq_one_letter_code
_entity_poly.pdbx_strand_id
1 'polypeptide(L)'
;AQQARAINAQSSPDEVQVRGVREAVEIAEAVEGMLARIGNEQQRTKAALESARDFAAVASHELRTPLTAMRTNLEVLSTLELAPEQRHEVISDVIRTQSRIESTLTALERLAQGQLTTSDDFVPFDITELLDRAAHDALRVYPDVDVSLLPSPTVLMVGLPTGLRLVIDNAIANAVKHGGATEIQLNVTSSVEGVQITIDDNGTGVPEHERATVFERFSRGSTASRSGSGLGLALVAQQAELHGGEASLHASPLGGTRLLLKLAGDGRGPA
;
A
#
# COMPACT_ATOMS: atom_id res chain seq x y z
N ALA A 1 42.50 46.54 4.55
CA ALA A 1 43.18 47.84 4.48
C ALA A 1 44.52 47.77 3.70
N GLN A 2 45.18 46.62 3.59
CA GLN A 2 46.44 46.48 2.84
C GLN A 2 46.27 46.21 1.35
N GLN A 3 45.12 45.63 0.91
CA GLN A 3 44.83 45.41 -0.51
C GLN A 3 44.34 46.65 -1.26
N ALA A 4 43.83 47.66 -0.55
CA ALA A 4 43.36 48.93 -1.17
C ALA A 4 44.48 49.90 -1.59
N ARG A 5 45.76 49.61 -1.26
CA ARG A 5 46.94 50.44 -1.64
C ARG A 5 47.71 49.95 -2.87
N ALA A 6 47.35 48.82 -3.45
CA ALA A 6 48.01 48.25 -4.63
C ALA A 6 47.27 48.49 -5.95
N ILE A 7 46.26 49.34 -5.95
CA ILE A 7 45.55 49.72 -7.20
C ILE A 7 46.37 50.81 -7.85
N ASN A 8 47.26 50.41 -8.75
CA ASN A 8 47.97 51.29 -9.60
C ASN A 8 47.00 51.84 -10.68
N ALA A 9 47.14 53.13 -11.06
CA ALA A 9 46.25 53.91 -11.88
C ALA A 9 46.02 53.41 -13.35
N GLN A 10 46.17 52.11 -13.61
CA GLN A 10 45.98 51.47 -14.90
C GLN A 10 45.05 50.27 -14.92
N SER A 11 44.43 49.91 -13.80
CA SER A 11 43.38 48.84 -13.77
C SER A 11 42.02 49.47 -13.86
N SER A 12 41.23 49.06 -14.88
CA SER A 12 39.85 49.56 -15.05
C SER A 12 39.02 49.25 -13.78
N PRO A 13 38.23 50.19 -13.26
CA PRO A 13 37.39 49.99 -12.07
C PRO A 13 36.34 48.85 -12.21
N ASP A 14 36.05 48.43 -13.43
CA ASP A 14 35.01 47.42 -13.72
C ASP A 14 35.40 45.99 -13.38
N GLU A 15 36.68 45.63 -13.37
CA GLU A 15 37.09 44.22 -13.11
C GLU A 15 37.03 43.79 -11.62
N VAL A 16 37.10 44.74 -10.69
CA VAL A 16 37.08 44.43 -9.26
C VAL A 16 35.69 44.32 -8.67
N GLN A 17 34.69 45.03 -9.26
CA GLN A 17 33.30 44.96 -8.79
C GLN A 17 32.56 43.69 -9.28
N VAL A 18 32.94 43.16 -10.41
CA VAL A 18 32.24 41.98 -11.02
C VAL A 18 32.47 40.70 -10.25
N ARG A 19 33.63 40.46 -9.62
CA ARG A 19 33.91 39.24 -8.87
C ARG A 19 33.12 39.14 -7.56
N GLY A 20 33.09 40.20 -6.76
CA GLY A 20 32.39 40.20 -5.47
C GLY A 20 30.86 40.08 -5.59
N VAL A 21 30.28 40.61 -6.64
CA VAL A 21 28.84 40.51 -6.91
C VAL A 21 28.46 39.08 -7.35
N ARG A 22 29.31 38.45 -8.16
CA ARG A 22 29.09 37.09 -8.63
C ARG A 22 29.17 36.04 -7.52
N GLU A 23 30.17 36.14 -6.66
CA GLU A 23 30.33 35.30 -5.47
C GLU A 23 29.18 35.49 -4.47
N ALA A 24 28.70 36.74 -4.29
CA ALA A 24 27.53 37.01 -3.44
C ALA A 24 26.23 36.43 -4.01
N VAL A 25 26.03 36.42 -5.33
CA VAL A 25 24.88 35.80 -6.00
C VAL A 25 24.94 34.27 -5.86
N GLU A 26 26.12 33.65 -6.07
CA GLU A 26 26.30 32.20 -5.93
C GLU A 26 26.02 31.73 -4.48
N ILE A 27 26.42 32.53 -3.49
CA ILE A 27 26.11 32.24 -2.07
C ILE A 27 24.62 32.39 -1.80
N ALA A 28 23.97 33.44 -2.34
CA ALA A 28 22.53 33.65 -2.18
C ALA A 28 21.72 32.51 -2.79
N GLU A 29 22.04 32.07 -4.00
CA GLU A 29 21.41 30.91 -4.66
C GLU A 29 21.62 29.60 -3.88
N ALA A 30 22.83 29.37 -3.34
CA ALA A 30 23.13 28.21 -2.52
C ALA A 30 22.31 28.20 -1.21
N VAL A 31 22.17 29.38 -0.56
CA VAL A 31 21.38 29.55 0.66
C VAL A 31 19.89 29.37 0.37
N GLU A 32 19.35 29.96 -0.71
CA GLU A 32 17.97 29.75 -1.14
C GLU A 32 17.70 28.28 -1.45
N GLY A 33 18.59 27.59 -2.15
CA GLY A 33 18.50 26.16 -2.40
C GLY A 33 18.51 25.31 -1.13
N MET A 34 19.32 25.69 -0.15
CA MET A 34 19.35 25.02 1.17
C MET A 34 18.04 25.25 1.94
N LEU A 35 17.55 26.50 1.99
CA LEU A 35 16.27 26.83 2.65
C LEU A 35 15.09 26.12 2.02
N ALA A 36 15.06 26.03 0.68
CA ALA A 36 14.04 25.27 -0.04
C ALA A 36 14.06 23.76 0.30
N ARG A 37 15.25 23.17 0.40
CA ARG A 37 15.41 21.76 0.84
C ARG A 37 14.93 21.56 2.27
N ILE A 38 15.34 22.43 3.19
CA ILE A 38 14.92 22.38 4.61
C ILE A 38 13.39 22.51 4.69
N GLY A 39 12.81 23.46 3.95
CA GLY A 39 11.35 23.62 3.89
C GLY A 39 10.62 22.38 3.40
N ASN A 40 11.12 21.76 2.34
CA ASN A 40 10.55 20.52 1.80
C ASN A 40 10.69 19.35 2.79
N GLU A 41 11.84 19.19 3.43
CA GLU A 41 12.04 18.14 4.45
C GLU A 41 11.15 18.35 5.68
N GLN A 42 10.99 19.58 6.14
CA GLN A 42 10.06 19.90 7.22
C GLN A 42 8.62 19.58 6.85
N GLN A 43 8.21 19.90 5.63
CA GLN A 43 6.86 19.63 5.15
C GLN A 43 6.61 18.12 5.00
N ARG A 44 7.57 17.36 4.47
CA ARG A 44 7.54 15.89 4.41
C ARG A 44 7.43 15.28 5.81
N THR A 45 8.26 15.73 6.76
CA THR A 45 8.24 15.23 8.14
C THR A 45 6.91 15.54 8.84
N LYS A 46 6.36 16.73 8.63
CA LYS A 46 5.05 17.11 9.17
C LYS A 46 3.93 16.24 8.60
N ALA A 47 3.88 16.05 7.29
CA ALA A 47 2.91 15.20 6.64
C ALA A 47 2.99 13.74 7.11
N ALA A 48 4.21 13.20 7.27
CA ALA A 48 4.43 11.86 7.80
C ALA A 48 3.93 11.74 9.25
N LEU A 49 4.19 12.75 10.10
CA LEU A 49 3.74 12.76 11.49
C LEU A 49 2.19 12.84 11.59
N GLU A 50 1.55 13.67 10.78
CA GLU A 50 0.10 13.76 10.70
C GLU A 50 -0.50 12.42 10.24
N SER A 51 0.03 11.83 9.18
CA SER A 51 -0.39 10.51 8.70
C SER A 51 -0.22 9.42 9.77
N ALA A 52 0.89 9.42 10.52
CA ALA A 52 1.12 8.46 11.60
C ALA A 52 0.13 8.64 12.76
N ARG A 53 -0.22 9.89 13.11
CA ARG A 53 -1.21 10.19 14.15
C ARG A 53 -2.61 9.74 13.75
N ASP A 54 -3.03 10.04 12.53
CA ASP A 54 -4.33 9.64 12.00
C ASP A 54 -4.42 8.11 11.94
N PHE A 55 -3.36 7.46 11.46
CA PHE A 55 -3.26 6.00 11.47
C PHE A 55 -3.41 5.41 12.88
N ALA A 56 -2.70 5.94 13.89
CA ALA A 56 -2.78 5.45 15.26
C ALA A 56 -4.17 5.67 15.89
N ALA A 57 -4.81 6.82 15.59
CA ALA A 57 -6.14 7.13 16.08
C ALA A 57 -7.20 6.17 15.51
N VAL A 58 -7.19 5.95 14.19
CA VAL A 58 -8.13 5.04 13.53
C VAL A 58 -7.87 3.59 13.92
N ALA A 59 -6.60 3.14 13.96
CA ALA A 59 -6.23 1.81 14.42
C ALA A 59 -6.73 1.53 15.84
N SER A 60 -6.57 2.51 16.74
CA SER A 60 -7.06 2.39 18.13
C SER A 60 -8.58 2.26 18.19
N HIS A 61 -9.31 2.98 17.36
CA HIS A 61 -10.76 2.89 17.27
C HIS A 61 -11.22 1.54 16.72
N GLU A 62 -10.62 1.08 15.64
CA GLU A 62 -10.95 -0.19 14.97
C GLU A 62 -10.59 -1.42 15.81
N LEU A 63 -9.61 -1.33 16.70
CA LEU A 63 -9.30 -2.39 17.66
C LEU A 63 -10.21 -2.34 18.90
N ARG A 64 -10.63 -1.15 19.36
CA ARG A 64 -11.47 -1.01 20.55
C ARG A 64 -12.83 -1.68 20.38
N THR A 65 -13.46 -1.52 19.22
CA THR A 65 -14.79 -2.07 18.94
C THR A 65 -14.85 -3.60 19.08
N PRO A 66 -14.00 -4.40 18.38
CA PRO A 66 -14.01 -5.85 18.53
C PRO A 66 -13.55 -6.31 19.93
N LEU A 67 -12.61 -5.62 20.59
CA LEU A 67 -12.21 -5.92 21.95
C LEU A 67 -13.36 -5.73 22.94
N THR A 68 -14.18 -4.68 22.77
CA THR A 68 -15.37 -4.45 23.59
C THR A 68 -16.39 -5.56 23.35
N ALA A 69 -16.66 -5.96 22.11
CA ALA A 69 -17.57 -7.05 21.81
C ALA A 69 -17.09 -8.39 22.41
N MET A 70 -15.79 -8.69 22.27
CA MET A 70 -15.19 -9.88 22.88
C MET A 70 -15.34 -9.88 24.41
N ARG A 71 -15.07 -8.74 25.05
CA ARG A 71 -15.25 -8.58 26.51
C ARG A 71 -16.70 -8.83 26.92
N THR A 72 -17.67 -8.23 26.21
CA THR A 72 -19.10 -8.46 26.50
C THR A 72 -19.48 -9.93 26.37
N ASN A 73 -19.01 -10.63 25.33
CA ASN A 73 -19.27 -12.04 25.15
C ASN A 73 -18.64 -12.90 26.27
N LEU A 74 -17.45 -12.56 26.74
CA LEU A 74 -16.80 -13.23 27.88
C LEU A 74 -17.52 -12.92 29.19
N GLU A 75 -18.02 -11.71 29.43
CA GLU A 75 -18.86 -11.35 30.56
C GLU A 75 -20.16 -12.16 30.58
N VAL A 76 -20.82 -12.33 29.42
CA VAL A 76 -22.00 -13.19 29.27
C VAL A 76 -21.69 -14.64 29.64
N LEU A 77 -20.57 -15.19 29.14
CA LEU A 77 -20.14 -16.56 29.47
C LEU A 77 -19.81 -16.76 30.97
N SER A 78 -19.36 -15.70 31.63
CA SER A 78 -18.95 -15.78 33.05
C SER A 78 -20.10 -15.56 34.04
N THR A 79 -21.16 -14.85 33.61
CA THR A 79 -22.24 -14.40 34.54
C THR A 79 -23.56 -15.11 34.30
N LEU A 80 -23.80 -15.68 33.12
CA LEU A 80 -25.05 -16.31 32.77
C LEU A 80 -24.92 -17.82 32.63
N GLU A 81 -25.89 -18.58 33.12
CA GLU A 81 -26.06 -19.99 32.79
C GLU A 81 -26.71 -20.11 31.41
N LEU A 82 -25.90 -20.42 30.42
CA LEU A 82 -26.31 -20.59 29.04
C LEU A 82 -26.58 -22.06 28.70
N ALA A 83 -27.57 -22.31 27.86
CA ALA A 83 -27.72 -23.62 27.24
C ALA A 83 -26.45 -24.00 26.41
N PRO A 84 -26.15 -25.29 26.25
CA PRO A 84 -24.91 -25.73 25.55
C PRO A 84 -24.76 -25.12 24.16
N GLU A 85 -25.87 -24.97 23.40
CA GLU A 85 -25.90 -24.42 22.05
C GLU A 85 -25.56 -22.93 22.06
N GLN A 86 -26.17 -22.16 22.99
CA GLN A 86 -25.90 -20.72 23.15
C GLN A 86 -24.45 -20.47 23.62
N ARG A 87 -23.93 -21.31 24.52
CA ARG A 87 -22.53 -21.24 24.93
C ARG A 87 -21.58 -21.45 23.76
N HIS A 88 -21.88 -22.45 22.90
CA HIS A 88 -21.07 -22.75 21.71
C HIS A 88 -21.10 -21.57 20.73
N GLU A 89 -22.24 -20.94 20.51
CA GLU A 89 -22.39 -19.77 19.66
C GLU A 89 -21.56 -18.59 20.15
N VAL A 90 -21.64 -18.25 21.45
CA VAL A 90 -20.86 -17.15 22.03
C VAL A 90 -19.36 -17.41 21.97
N ILE A 91 -18.91 -18.65 22.22
CA ILE A 91 -17.50 -19.03 22.09
C ILE A 91 -17.04 -18.88 20.61
N SER A 92 -17.85 -19.30 19.67
CA SER A 92 -17.55 -19.15 18.24
C SER A 92 -17.43 -17.69 17.82
N ASP A 93 -18.26 -16.80 18.39
CA ASP A 93 -18.19 -15.36 18.17
C ASP A 93 -16.92 -14.75 18.76
N VAL A 94 -16.49 -15.20 19.93
CA VAL A 94 -15.21 -14.77 20.54
C VAL A 94 -14.03 -15.18 19.65
N ILE A 95 -13.99 -16.42 19.17
CA ILE A 95 -12.94 -16.93 18.29
C ILE A 95 -12.90 -16.16 16.97
N ARG A 96 -14.06 -15.88 16.33
CA ARG A 96 -14.14 -15.07 15.11
C ARG A 96 -13.63 -13.65 15.35
N THR A 97 -13.98 -13.06 16.49
CA THR A 97 -13.55 -11.71 16.84
C THR A 97 -12.05 -11.65 17.09
N GLN A 98 -11.48 -12.67 17.77
CA GLN A 98 -10.03 -12.80 17.95
C GLN A 98 -9.30 -12.88 16.61
N SER A 99 -9.72 -13.78 15.72
CA SER A 99 -9.10 -13.93 14.38
C SER A 99 -9.15 -12.63 13.57
N ARG A 100 -10.23 -11.85 13.73
CA ARG A 100 -10.35 -10.52 13.11
C ARG A 100 -9.34 -9.53 13.66
N ILE A 101 -9.13 -9.52 14.99
CA ILE A 101 -8.14 -8.65 15.63
C ILE A 101 -6.73 -9.01 15.14
N GLU A 102 -6.38 -10.30 15.12
CA GLU A 102 -5.09 -10.78 14.63
C GLU A 102 -4.83 -10.36 13.18
N SER A 103 -5.82 -10.53 12.29
CA SER A 103 -5.69 -10.11 10.90
C SER A 103 -5.54 -8.59 10.75
N THR A 104 -6.22 -7.81 11.61
CA THR A 104 -6.09 -6.35 11.63
C THR A 104 -4.70 -5.93 12.10
N LEU A 105 -4.18 -6.52 13.17
CA LEU A 105 -2.82 -6.26 13.69
C LEU A 105 -1.76 -6.57 12.62
N THR A 106 -1.84 -7.74 12.00
CA THR A 106 -0.91 -8.13 10.92
C THR A 106 -0.96 -7.14 9.75
N ALA A 107 -2.16 -6.67 9.36
CA ALA A 107 -2.28 -5.67 8.30
C ALA A 107 -1.68 -4.31 8.71
N LEU A 108 -1.86 -3.89 9.97
CA LEU A 108 -1.26 -2.66 10.50
C LEU A 108 0.27 -2.73 10.55
N GLU A 109 0.82 -3.86 10.99
CA GLU A 109 2.27 -4.10 10.98
C GLU A 109 2.86 -3.99 9.57
N ARG A 110 2.20 -4.60 8.58
CA ARG A 110 2.63 -4.55 7.18
C ARG A 110 2.55 -3.14 6.58
N LEU A 111 1.50 -2.37 6.90
CA LEU A 111 1.39 -0.96 6.50
C LEU A 111 2.51 -0.11 7.11
N ALA A 112 2.86 -0.36 8.38
CA ALA A 112 3.96 0.32 9.05
C ALA A 112 5.32 -0.06 8.45
N GLN A 113 5.55 -1.34 8.16
CA GLN A 113 6.78 -1.82 7.50
C GLN A 113 6.96 -1.21 6.12
N GLY A 114 5.89 -1.08 5.33
CA GLY A 114 5.95 -0.45 4.01
C GLY A 114 6.45 1.00 4.05
N GLN A 115 6.21 1.73 5.15
CA GLN A 115 6.73 3.09 5.33
C GLN A 115 8.25 3.14 5.62
N LEU A 116 8.85 2.01 6.02
CA LEU A 116 10.29 1.87 6.31
C LEU A 116 11.07 1.25 5.15
N THR A 117 10.39 0.87 4.07
CA THR A 117 11.00 0.25 2.91
C THR A 117 11.87 1.26 2.16
N THR A 118 13.07 0.83 1.80
CA THR A 118 14.05 1.61 1.07
C THR A 118 14.33 1.00 -0.30
N SER A 119 15.01 1.72 -1.18
CA SER A 119 15.43 1.20 -2.49
C SER A 119 16.34 -0.03 -2.40
N ASP A 120 17.06 -0.20 -1.30
CA ASP A 120 17.98 -1.33 -1.08
C ASP A 120 17.25 -2.65 -0.82
N ASP A 121 15.96 -2.60 -0.47
CA ASP A 121 15.12 -3.78 -0.25
C ASP A 121 14.58 -4.38 -1.57
N PHE A 122 14.72 -3.65 -2.68
CA PHE A 122 14.27 -4.07 -4.00
C PHE A 122 15.23 -5.07 -4.62
N VAL A 123 14.70 -6.21 -5.06
CA VAL A 123 15.47 -7.29 -5.67
C VAL A 123 14.93 -7.66 -7.05
N PRO A 124 15.78 -8.15 -7.98
CA PRO A 124 15.30 -8.70 -9.23
C PRO A 124 14.62 -10.06 -9.00
N PHE A 125 13.45 -10.26 -9.60
CA PHE A 125 12.70 -11.52 -9.52
C PHE A 125 11.76 -11.70 -10.72
N ASP A 126 11.23 -12.92 -10.87
CA ASP A 126 10.24 -13.28 -11.89
C ASP A 126 8.84 -13.12 -11.30
N ILE A 127 8.09 -12.12 -11.81
CA ILE A 127 6.70 -11.87 -11.36
C ILE A 127 5.74 -12.92 -11.91
N THR A 128 6.04 -13.52 -13.07
CA THR A 128 5.21 -14.60 -13.65
C THR A 128 5.25 -15.82 -12.73
N GLU A 129 6.44 -16.20 -12.25
CA GLU A 129 6.60 -17.30 -11.28
C GLU A 129 5.90 -16.99 -9.95
N LEU A 130 5.96 -15.75 -9.49
CA LEU A 130 5.28 -15.33 -8.25
C LEU A 130 3.76 -15.47 -8.37
N LEU A 131 3.17 -15.08 -9.51
CA LEU A 131 1.75 -15.22 -9.81
C LEU A 131 1.33 -16.69 -9.91
N ASP A 132 2.13 -17.52 -10.56
CA ASP A 132 1.88 -18.96 -10.70
C ASP A 132 1.85 -19.65 -9.34
N ARG A 133 2.83 -19.36 -8.48
CA ARG A 133 2.86 -19.86 -7.09
C ARG A 133 1.66 -19.39 -6.29
N ALA A 134 1.24 -18.13 -6.46
CA ALA A 134 0.07 -17.61 -5.76
C ALA A 134 -1.21 -18.31 -6.20
N ALA A 135 -1.38 -18.59 -7.49
CA ALA A 135 -2.52 -19.35 -8.01
C ALA A 135 -2.56 -20.77 -7.43
N HIS A 136 -1.42 -21.48 -7.44
CA HIS A 136 -1.32 -22.83 -6.88
C HIS A 136 -1.62 -22.88 -5.37
N ASP A 137 -1.14 -21.91 -4.61
CA ASP A 137 -1.42 -21.84 -3.17
C ASP A 137 -2.88 -21.52 -2.89
N ALA A 138 -3.49 -20.64 -3.72
CA ALA A 138 -4.89 -20.29 -3.61
C ALA A 138 -5.84 -21.49 -3.81
N LEU A 139 -5.52 -22.42 -4.74
CA LEU A 139 -6.27 -23.65 -4.95
C LEU A 139 -6.28 -24.57 -3.72
N ARG A 140 -5.24 -24.50 -2.87
CA ARG A 140 -5.19 -25.25 -1.61
C ARG A 140 -6.04 -24.61 -0.51
N VAL A 141 -6.09 -23.27 -0.50
CA VAL A 141 -6.83 -22.52 0.53
C VAL A 141 -8.31 -22.42 0.19
N TYR A 142 -8.65 -22.35 -1.11
CA TYR A 142 -9.98 -22.22 -1.63
C TYR A 142 -10.27 -23.32 -2.67
N PRO A 143 -10.49 -24.57 -2.26
CA PRO A 143 -10.62 -25.72 -3.18
C PRO A 143 -11.81 -25.64 -4.13
N ASP A 144 -12.83 -24.84 -3.80
CA ASP A 144 -14.03 -24.63 -4.60
C ASP A 144 -13.93 -23.45 -5.60
N VAL A 145 -12.74 -22.82 -5.69
CA VAL A 145 -12.50 -21.65 -6.56
C VAL A 145 -11.44 -22.01 -7.60
N ASP A 146 -11.75 -21.80 -8.87
CA ASP A 146 -10.79 -21.92 -9.95
C ASP A 146 -9.91 -20.66 -10.02
N VAL A 147 -8.60 -20.84 -9.75
CA VAL A 147 -7.61 -19.75 -9.82
C VAL A 147 -6.56 -20.11 -10.85
N SER A 148 -6.47 -19.35 -11.92
CA SER A 148 -5.58 -19.63 -13.04
C SER A 148 -4.72 -18.43 -13.41
N LEU A 149 -3.48 -18.71 -13.86
CA LEU A 149 -2.63 -17.73 -14.51
C LEU A 149 -2.78 -17.88 -16.04
N LEU A 150 -3.14 -16.79 -16.70
CA LEU A 150 -3.19 -16.78 -18.17
C LEU A 150 -1.79 -16.98 -18.75
N PRO A 151 -1.66 -17.70 -19.86
CA PRO A 151 -0.37 -17.91 -20.52
C PRO A 151 0.30 -16.58 -20.85
N SER A 152 1.47 -16.34 -20.28
CA SER A 152 2.26 -15.12 -20.48
C SER A 152 3.74 -15.46 -20.54
N PRO A 153 4.56 -14.69 -21.29
CA PRO A 153 6.01 -14.85 -21.22
C PRO A 153 6.53 -14.54 -19.82
N THR A 154 7.72 -15.05 -19.49
CA THR A 154 8.45 -14.67 -18.30
C THR A 154 8.68 -13.16 -18.23
N VAL A 155 8.27 -12.53 -17.15
CA VAL A 155 8.45 -11.09 -16.90
C VAL A 155 9.35 -10.92 -15.68
N LEU A 156 10.56 -10.41 -15.92
CA LEU A 156 11.50 -10.04 -14.87
C LEU A 156 11.28 -8.59 -14.47
N MET A 157 11.27 -8.30 -13.16
CA MET A 157 11.20 -6.94 -12.63
C MET A 157 12.06 -6.79 -11.39
N VAL A 158 12.37 -5.56 -11.01
CA VAL A 158 12.98 -5.22 -9.73
C VAL A 158 11.89 -4.71 -8.80
N GLY A 159 11.79 -5.27 -7.61
CA GLY A 159 10.71 -4.91 -6.69
C GLY A 159 10.78 -5.67 -5.37
N LEU A 160 9.66 -5.68 -4.64
CA LEU A 160 9.47 -6.34 -3.36
C LEU A 160 8.60 -7.60 -3.53
N PRO A 161 9.19 -8.79 -3.73
CA PRO A 161 8.42 -10.02 -4.02
C PRO A 161 7.38 -10.33 -2.93
N THR A 162 7.76 -10.17 -1.65
CA THR A 162 6.86 -10.40 -0.50
C THR A 162 5.69 -9.40 -0.49
N GLY A 163 5.94 -8.14 -0.83
CA GLY A 163 4.92 -7.11 -0.93
C GLY A 163 3.91 -7.39 -2.05
N LEU A 164 4.42 -7.73 -3.25
CA LEU A 164 3.55 -8.07 -4.38
C LEU A 164 2.79 -9.38 -4.17
N ARG A 165 3.41 -10.38 -3.53
CA ARG A 165 2.70 -11.59 -3.11
C ARG A 165 1.51 -11.27 -2.20
N LEU A 166 1.72 -10.39 -1.23
CA LEU A 166 0.64 -9.91 -0.35
C LEU A 166 -0.50 -9.25 -1.11
N VAL A 167 -0.19 -8.44 -2.15
CA VAL A 167 -1.20 -7.82 -3.02
C VAL A 167 -2.06 -8.88 -3.69
N ILE A 168 -1.43 -9.89 -4.28
CA ILE A 168 -2.11 -10.99 -4.98
C ILE A 168 -3.00 -11.78 -4.00
N ASP A 169 -2.46 -12.15 -2.85
CA ASP A 169 -3.20 -12.90 -1.81
C ASP A 169 -4.40 -12.09 -1.30
N ASN A 170 -4.27 -10.77 -1.10
CA ASN A 170 -5.38 -9.90 -0.71
C ASN A 170 -6.45 -9.79 -1.79
N ALA A 171 -6.04 -9.69 -3.07
CA ALA A 171 -6.99 -9.61 -4.17
C ALA A 171 -7.82 -10.90 -4.30
N ILE A 172 -7.16 -12.07 -4.26
CA ILE A 172 -7.82 -13.38 -4.30
C ILE A 172 -8.76 -13.53 -3.08
N ALA A 173 -8.28 -13.20 -1.87
CA ALA A 173 -9.09 -13.28 -0.66
C ALA A 173 -10.32 -12.36 -0.72
N ASN A 174 -10.19 -11.16 -1.29
CA ASN A 174 -11.30 -10.23 -1.48
C ASN A 174 -12.32 -10.76 -2.49
N ALA A 175 -11.86 -11.27 -3.63
CA ALA A 175 -12.73 -11.87 -4.64
C ALA A 175 -13.58 -13.00 -4.05
N VAL A 176 -12.97 -13.90 -3.28
CA VAL A 176 -13.65 -15.05 -2.66
C VAL A 176 -14.54 -14.61 -1.51
N LYS A 177 -14.00 -13.88 -0.52
CA LYS A 177 -14.73 -13.61 0.75
C LYS A 177 -15.80 -12.53 0.62
N HIS A 178 -15.57 -11.54 -0.24
CA HIS A 178 -16.44 -10.39 -0.41
C HIS A 178 -17.24 -10.45 -1.72
N GLY A 179 -16.59 -10.91 -2.80
CA GLY A 179 -17.22 -11.06 -4.10
C GLY A 179 -17.99 -12.35 -4.29
N GLY A 180 -17.72 -13.40 -3.50
CA GLY A 180 -18.28 -14.73 -3.73
C GLY A 180 -17.81 -15.35 -5.05
N ALA A 181 -16.62 -15.00 -5.50
CA ALA A 181 -16.07 -15.47 -6.76
C ALA A 181 -15.79 -16.98 -6.73
N THR A 182 -16.07 -17.63 -7.85
CA THR A 182 -15.76 -19.04 -8.12
C THR A 182 -14.70 -19.21 -9.20
N GLU A 183 -14.37 -18.13 -9.93
CA GLU A 183 -13.33 -18.09 -10.96
C GLU A 183 -12.51 -16.81 -10.81
N ILE A 184 -11.17 -16.95 -10.83
CA ILE A 184 -10.22 -15.86 -10.75
C ILE A 184 -9.12 -16.08 -11.79
N GLN A 185 -8.86 -15.07 -12.60
CA GLN A 185 -7.80 -15.09 -13.61
C GLN A 185 -6.72 -14.07 -13.29
N LEU A 186 -5.49 -14.54 -13.21
CA LEU A 186 -4.30 -13.71 -13.06
C LEU A 186 -3.65 -13.50 -14.42
N ASN A 187 -3.15 -12.30 -14.68
CA ASN A 187 -2.39 -12.01 -15.89
C ASN A 187 -1.30 -10.98 -15.62
N VAL A 188 -0.19 -11.09 -16.34
CA VAL A 188 0.89 -10.13 -16.32
C VAL A 188 1.33 -9.79 -17.73
N THR A 189 1.56 -8.51 -17.99
CA THR A 189 2.10 -8.00 -19.23
C THR A 189 3.21 -7.00 -18.94
N SER A 190 4.20 -6.93 -19.81
CA SER A 190 5.29 -5.97 -19.73
C SER A 190 5.30 -5.09 -20.98
N SER A 191 5.52 -3.80 -20.78
CA SER A 191 5.63 -2.81 -21.85
C SER A 191 6.78 -1.84 -21.56
N VAL A 192 7.00 -0.87 -22.42
CA VAL A 192 7.97 0.23 -22.21
C VAL A 192 7.58 1.10 -21.01
N GLU A 193 6.29 1.16 -20.67
CA GLU A 193 5.76 1.94 -19.55
C GLU A 193 5.90 1.22 -18.21
N GLY A 194 6.21 -0.09 -18.21
CA GLY A 194 6.37 -0.88 -17.00
C GLY A 194 5.65 -2.22 -17.05
N VAL A 195 5.41 -2.78 -15.87
CA VAL A 195 4.72 -4.06 -15.66
C VAL A 195 3.28 -3.81 -15.27
N GLN A 196 2.36 -4.49 -15.92
CA GLN A 196 0.94 -4.45 -15.60
C GLN A 196 0.48 -5.82 -15.13
N ILE A 197 -0.15 -5.87 -13.96
CA ILE A 197 -0.75 -7.08 -13.40
C ILE A 197 -2.26 -6.87 -13.33
N THR A 198 -3.03 -7.84 -13.82
CA THR A 198 -4.49 -7.85 -13.67
C THR A 198 -4.94 -9.08 -12.91
N ILE A 199 -5.90 -8.89 -12.03
CA ILE A 199 -6.57 -9.95 -11.29
C ILE A 199 -8.06 -9.75 -11.53
N ASP A 200 -8.64 -10.65 -12.29
CA ASP A 200 -10.04 -10.65 -12.69
C ASP A 200 -10.83 -11.68 -11.91
N ASP A 201 -11.99 -11.33 -11.40
CA ASP A 201 -12.92 -12.24 -10.75
C ASP A 201 -14.32 -12.23 -11.42
N ASN A 202 -15.09 -13.26 -11.15
CA ASN A 202 -16.49 -13.40 -11.57
C ASN A 202 -17.50 -13.11 -10.44
N GLY A 203 -17.06 -12.44 -9.36
CA GLY A 203 -17.90 -12.16 -8.19
C GLY A 203 -18.93 -11.05 -8.42
N THR A 204 -19.49 -10.53 -7.32
CA THR A 204 -20.54 -9.49 -7.36
C THR A 204 -20.06 -8.13 -7.84
N GLY A 205 -18.73 -7.92 -7.90
CA GLY A 205 -18.13 -6.67 -8.31
C GLY A 205 -18.19 -5.55 -7.25
N VAL A 206 -17.46 -4.46 -7.53
CA VAL A 206 -17.47 -3.23 -6.72
C VAL A 206 -18.17 -2.13 -7.52
N PRO A 207 -19.20 -1.46 -6.94
CA PRO A 207 -19.90 -0.34 -7.58
C PRO A 207 -18.92 0.75 -8.03
N GLU A 208 -19.16 1.35 -9.19
CA GLU A 208 -18.24 2.31 -9.80
C GLU A 208 -17.92 3.49 -8.87
N HIS A 209 -18.92 4.02 -8.19
CA HIS A 209 -18.77 5.15 -7.26
C HIS A 209 -17.96 4.82 -6.00
N GLU A 210 -17.74 3.53 -5.69
CA GLU A 210 -16.96 3.09 -4.53
C GLU A 210 -15.51 2.71 -4.92
N ARG A 211 -15.20 2.50 -6.22
CA ARG A 211 -13.92 1.96 -6.67
C ARG A 211 -12.70 2.79 -6.27
N ALA A 212 -12.86 4.09 -6.12
CA ALA A 212 -11.79 4.96 -5.68
C ALA A 212 -11.64 4.93 -4.15
N THR A 213 -12.74 4.97 -3.42
CA THR A 213 -12.73 5.10 -1.95
C THR A 213 -12.40 3.80 -1.22
N VAL A 214 -12.60 2.63 -1.85
CA VAL A 214 -12.28 1.33 -1.21
C VAL A 214 -10.77 1.09 -1.00
N PHE A 215 -9.89 1.91 -1.59
CA PHE A 215 -8.46 1.89 -1.32
C PHE A 215 -8.07 2.70 -0.08
N GLU A 216 -8.97 3.52 0.44
CA GLU A 216 -8.73 4.25 1.68
C GLU A 216 -8.65 3.27 2.86
N ARG A 217 -7.81 3.60 3.83
CA ARG A 217 -7.62 2.78 5.03
C ARG A 217 -8.93 2.63 5.78
N PHE A 218 -9.27 1.40 6.18
CA PHE A 218 -10.51 1.04 6.90
C PHE A 218 -11.80 1.27 6.11
N SER A 219 -11.71 1.61 4.84
CA SER A 219 -12.86 1.72 3.95
C SER A 219 -13.48 0.35 3.70
N ARG A 220 -14.81 0.31 3.61
CA ARG A 220 -15.59 -0.89 3.29
C ARG A 220 -16.62 -0.53 2.25
N GLY A 221 -16.62 -1.27 1.16
CA GLY A 221 -17.67 -1.15 0.16
C GLY A 221 -19.03 -1.62 0.70
N SER A 222 -20.10 -1.13 0.12
CA SER A 222 -21.49 -1.49 0.49
C SER A 222 -21.80 -2.98 0.31
N THR A 223 -21.08 -3.64 -0.59
CA THR A 223 -21.20 -5.09 -0.87
C THR A 223 -20.28 -5.96 -0.01
N ALA A 224 -19.38 -5.33 0.79
CA ALA A 224 -18.43 -6.08 1.58
C ALA A 224 -19.09 -6.86 2.72
N SER A 225 -18.69 -8.11 2.93
CA SER A 225 -19.11 -8.90 4.08
C SER A 225 -18.67 -8.21 5.39
N ARG A 226 -19.39 -8.46 6.50
CA ARG A 226 -19.07 -7.89 7.83
C ARG A 226 -17.70 -8.31 8.37
N SER A 227 -16.99 -9.24 7.73
CA SER A 227 -15.77 -9.89 8.21
C SER A 227 -14.50 -9.37 7.52
N GLY A 228 -14.11 -8.11 7.63
CA GLY A 228 -12.86 -7.61 7.06
C GLY A 228 -12.30 -6.45 7.87
N SER A 229 -10.97 -6.23 7.84
CA SER A 229 -10.30 -5.11 8.50
C SER A 229 -10.44 -3.79 7.74
N GLY A 230 -10.81 -3.82 6.44
CA GLY A 230 -10.78 -2.64 5.56
C GLY A 230 -9.36 -2.15 5.23
N LEU A 231 -8.35 -3.00 5.44
CA LEU A 231 -6.94 -2.65 5.21
C LEU A 231 -6.34 -3.36 3.99
N GLY A 232 -6.99 -4.39 3.45
CA GLY A 232 -6.45 -5.19 2.35
C GLY A 232 -6.17 -4.37 1.09
N LEU A 233 -7.14 -3.57 0.63
CA LEU A 233 -6.95 -2.71 -0.55
C LEU A 233 -6.05 -1.51 -0.28
N ALA A 234 -6.00 -0.99 0.95
CA ALA A 234 -5.01 0.03 1.34
C ALA A 234 -3.57 -0.50 1.24
N LEU A 235 -3.34 -1.77 1.62
CA LEU A 235 -2.04 -2.46 1.41
C LEU A 235 -1.72 -2.62 -0.08
N VAL A 236 -2.72 -2.91 -0.91
CA VAL A 236 -2.56 -2.99 -2.36
C VAL A 236 -2.12 -1.64 -2.93
N ALA A 237 -2.78 -0.55 -2.55
CA ALA A 237 -2.41 0.81 -2.98
C ALA A 237 -0.99 1.17 -2.54
N GLN A 238 -0.65 0.94 -1.26
CA GLN A 238 0.70 1.20 -0.73
C GLN A 238 1.78 0.44 -1.51
N GLN A 239 1.55 -0.84 -1.81
CA GLN A 239 2.53 -1.62 -2.57
C GLN A 239 2.67 -1.13 -4.01
N ALA A 240 1.59 -0.68 -4.65
CA ALA A 240 1.66 -0.08 -5.97
C ALA A 240 2.48 1.23 -5.94
N GLU A 241 2.24 2.10 -4.95
CA GLU A 241 3.00 3.35 -4.75
C GLU A 241 4.50 3.09 -4.50
N LEU A 242 4.85 2.11 -3.66
CA LEU A 242 6.24 1.70 -3.41
C LEU A 242 6.96 1.26 -4.69
N HIS A 243 6.23 0.68 -5.65
CA HIS A 243 6.77 0.29 -6.96
C HIS A 243 6.64 1.40 -8.03
N GLY A 244 6.40 2.66 -7.61
CA GLY A 244 6.29 3.80 -8.53
C GLY A 244 5.07 3.73 -9.45
N GLY A 245 4.01 3.08 -9.01
CA GLY A 245 2.84 2.79 -9.78
C GLY A 245 1.51 3.12 -9.10
N GLU A 246 0.44 2.59 -9.63
CA GLU A 246 -0.93 2.78 -9.14
C GLU A 246 -1.74 1.50 -9.14
N ALA A 247 -2.73 1.42 -8.26
CA ALA A 247 -3.75 0.37 -8.21
C ALA A 247 -5.12 0.97 -8.52
N SER A 248 -5.92 0.27 -9.32
CA SER A 248 -7.27 0.70 -9.66
C SER A 248 -8.22 -0.49 -9.83
N LEU A 249 -9.53 -0.24 -9.62
CA LEU A 249 -10.57 -1.24 -9.83
C LEU A 249 -11.41 -0.91 -11.06
N HIS A 250 -11.72 -1.92 -11.84
CA HIS A 250 -12.55 -1.86 -13.05
C HIS A 250 -13.57 -3.00 -13.06
N ALA A 251 -14.47 -2.97 -14.04
CA ALA A 251 -15.31 -4.12 -14.32
C ALA A 251 -14.47 -5.25 -14.92
N SER A 252 -14.62 -6.46 -14.40
CA SER A 252 -13.97 -7.66 -14.94
C SER A 252 -14.68 -8.16 -16.20
N PRO A 253 -13.94 -8.69 -17.20
CA PRO A 253 -14.54 -9.39 -18.32
C PRO A 253 -15.24 -10.68 -17.88
N LEU A 254 -14.95 -11.21 -16.69
CA LEU A 254 -15.62 -12.36 -16.09
C LEU A 254 -16.93 -11.98 -15.40
N GLY A 255 -17.27 -10.68 -15.29
CA GLY A 255 -18.50 -10.17 -14.72
C GLY A 255 -18.40 -9.56 -13.33
N GLY A 256 -17.28 -9.75 -12.62
CA GLY A 256 -17.02 -9.20 -11.28
C GLY A 256 -16.11 -7.98 -11.29
N THR A 257 -15.03 -8.02 -10.50
CA THR A 257 -14.05 -6.94 -10.36
C THR A 257 -12.73 -7.29 -11.05
N ARG A 258 -12.13 -6.31 -11.72
CA ARG A 258 -10.73 -6.32 -12.15
C ARG A 258 -9.91 -5.43 -11.23
N LEU A 259 -8.96 -5.98 -10.51
CA LEU A 259 -7.87 -5.23 -9.93
C LEU A 259 -6.78 -5.07 -10.99
N LEU A 260 -6.42 -3.82 -11.27
CA LEU A 260 -5.36 -3.44 -12.18
C LEU A 260 -4.24 -2.77 -11.38
N LEU A 261 -3.03 -3.32 -11.48
CA LEU A 261 -1.79 -2.74 -10.98
C LEU A 261 -0.93 -2.32 -12.16
N LYS A 262 -0.52 -1.07 -12.19
CA LYS A 262 0.50 -0.56 -13.11
C LYS A 262 1.72 -0.22 -12.28
N LEU A 263 2.86 -0.85 -12.55
CA LEU A 263 4.10 -0.73 -11.78
C LEU A 263 5.23 -0.24 -12.69
N ALA A 264 6.13 0.59 -12.17
CA ALA A 264 7.32 0.99 -12.91
C ALA A 264 8.23 -0.24 -13.16
N GLY A 265 8.72 -0.38 -14.38
CA GLY A 265 9.53 -1.55 -14.78
C GLY A 265 10.95 -1.58 -14.18
N ASP A 266 11.46 -0.43 -13.75
CA ASP A 266 12.83 -0.24 -13.25
C ASP A 266 12.95 -0.19 -11.73
N GLY A 267 11.88 -0.46 -11.01
CA GLY A 267 11.88 -0.54 -9.54
C GLY A 267 12.21 0.78 -8.84
N ARG A 268 12.19 1.91 -9.55
CA ARG A 268 12.37 3.22 -8.94
C ARG A 268 11.06 3.62 -8.27
N GLY A 269 11.00 3.43 -6.97
CA GLY A 269 10.01 4.07 -6.14
C GLY A 269 10.07 5.60 -6.27
N PRO A 270 9.06 6.33 -5.77
CA PRO A 270 9.04 7.79 -5.84
C PRO A 270 10.29 8.37 -5.20
N ALA A 271 10.96 9.27 -5.96
CA ALA A 271 12.15 9.99 -5.52
C ALA A 271 11.86 10.94 -4.34
#